data_03569b5ce712167518147beb62a7c7fe
#
_entry.id   03569b5ce712167518147beb62a7c7fe
#
_cell.length_a   1.000
_cell.length_b   1.000
_cell.length_c   1.000
_cell.angle_alpha   90.00
_cell.angle_beta   90.00
_cell.angle_gamma   90.00
#
_symmetry.space_group_name_H-M   'P 1'
#
loop_
_entity.id
_entity.type
_entity.pdbx_description
1 polymer ?
#
loop_
_entity_poly.entity_id
_entity_poly.type
_entity_poly.pdbx_seq_one_letter_code
_entity_poly.pdbx_strand_id
1 'polypeptide(L)'
;MKPYKYIFAILALALLAACSTTTSVPEDDQLFIGLKTTKYVDYEPSDHFNATREEVEAALATEPNGAFFGSSSIRLLPYRLWIYNAFYDSDTRFSKWVRKTFGKAPVLMSGVNPRLRAQVATELLRSHGYFSGYVGYDVLTQNNPKKAKVAYTVNLGELHTIDTLDYVNFPKTAQALIDSTRTEALVRNGSPFDVSTLDAERTRVSTLLRNNGYFYYQPDYATYLA
;
A
#
# COMPACT_ATOMS: atom_id res chain seq x y z
N MET A 1 42.87 -34.29 -21.01
CA MET A 1 41.65 -33.46 -20.92
C MET A 1 41.85 -32.48 -19.78
N LYS A 2 41.65 -31.15 -19.99
CA LYS A 2 42.04 -30.12 -19.01
C LYS A 2 41.01 -30.08 -17.83
N PRO A 3 41.45 -30.23 -16.56
CA PRO A 3 40.54 -30.44 -15.39
C PRO A 3 39.59 -29.27 -15.17
N TYR A 4 39.84 -28.06 -15.66
CA TYR A 4 39.00 -26.89 -15.51
C TYR A 4 37.62 -27.05 -16.18
N LYS A 5 37.47 -27.89 -17.22
CA LYS A 5 36.14 -28.16 -17.83
C LYS A 5 35.19 -28.89 -16.90
N TYR A 6 35.72 -29.78 -16.08
CA TYR A 6 34.91 -30.51 -15.09
C TYR A 6 34.56 -29.62 -13.90
N ILE A 7 35.50 -28.74 -13.49
CA ILE A 7 35.24 -27.76 -12.44
C ILE A 7 34.16 -26.76 -12.88
N PHE A 8 34.21 -26.31 -14.15
CA PHE A 8 33.18 -25.43 -14.69
C PHE A 8 31.82 -26.13 -14.85
N ALA A 9 31.80 -27.38 -15.26
CA ALA A 9 30.58 -28.17 -15.35
C ALA A 9 29.94 -28.44 -13.96
N ILE A 10 30.76 -28.77 -12.96
CA ILE A 10 30.31 -28.98 -11.58
C ILE A 10 29.78 -27.65 -10.99
N LEU A 11 30.47 -26.55 -11.24
CA LEU A 11 30.02 -25.19 -10.80
C LEU A 11 28.69 -24.81 -11.48
N ALA A 12 28.55 -25.07 -12.77
CA ALA A 12 27.32 -24.86 -13.53
C ALA A 12 26.15 -25.74 -13.03
N LEU A 13 26.43 -27.02 -12.73
CA LEU A 13 25.42 -27.94 -12.15
C LEU A 13 25.01 -27.49 -10.72
N ALA A 14 25.97 -27.07 -9.92
CA ALA A 14 25.70 -26.55 -8.58
C ALA A 14 24.86 -25.25 -8.63
N LEU A 15 25.11 -24.37 -9.61
CA LEU A 15 24.30 -23.18 -9.85
C LEU A 15 22.87 -23.51 -10.30
N LEU A 16 22.66 -24.58 -11.07
CA LEU A 16 21.33 -25.04 -11.47
C LEU A 16 20.55 -25.67 -10.30
N ALA A 17 21.22 -26.40 -9.42
CA ALA A 17 20.61 -26.94 -8.20
C ALA A 17 20.23 -25.83 -7.18
N ALA A 18 21.00 -24.73 -7.14
CA ALA A 18 20.73 -23.58 -6.27
C ALA A 18 19.56 -22.70 -6.72
N CYS A 19 18.95 -22.95 -7.90
CA CYS A 19 17.86 -22.15 -8.46
C CYS A 19 16.49 -22.39 -7.81
N SER A 20 16.39 -23.17 -6.74
CA SER A 20 15.12 -23.32 -6.00
C SER A 20 14.71 -22.02 -5.33
N THR A 21 13.48 -21.60 -5.57
CA THR A 21 12.90 -20.41 -4.93
C THR A 21 12.02 -20.75 -3.72
N THR A 22 11.82 -22.02 -3.44
CA THR A 22 10.84 -22.50 -2.44
C THR A 22 11.45 -23.39 -1.35
N THR A 23 12.78 -23.56 -1.31
CA THR A 23 13.46 -24.41 -0.30
C THR A 23 13.20 -23.91 1.13
N SER A 24 13.25 -22.60 1.35
CA SER A 24 13.03 -21.99 2.65
C SER A 24 11.58 -21.59 2.93
N VAL A 25 10.64 -21.99 2.07
CA VAL A 25 9.21 -21.71 2.27
C VAL A 25 8.62 -22.80 3.19
N PRO A 26 8.02 -22.43 4.33
CA PRO A 26 7.34 -23.36 5.22
C PRO A 26 6.25 -24.18 4.51
N GLU A 27 5.87 -25.33 5.09
CA GLU A 27 4.86 -26.21 4.47
C GLU A 27 3.46 -25.60 4.47
N ASP A 28 3.17 -24.80 5.49
CA ASP A 28 1.90 -24.13 5.74
C ASP A 28 1.79 -22.73 5.12
N ASP A 29 2.84 -22.28 4.36
CA ASP A 29 2.85 -20.95 3.75
C ASP A 29 3.24 -21.00 2.26
N GLN A 30 3.10 -19.87 1.59
CA GLN A 30 3.39 -19.73 0.16
C GLN A 30 4.31 -18.55 -0.10
N LEU A 31 5.22 -18.73 -1.06
CA LEU A 31 6.05 -17.66 -1.58
C LEU A 31 5.17 -16.67 -2.37
N PHE A 32 5.13 -15.44 -1.94
CA PHE A 32 4.50 -14.36 -2.71
C PHE A 32 5.36 -14.02 -3.93
N ILE A 33 4.76 -14.13 -5.11
CA ILE A 33 5.45 -13.87 -6.38
C ILE A 33 4.94 -12.67 -7.14
N GLY A 34 4.13 -11.83 -6.51
CA GLY A 34 3.66 -10.56 -7.04
C GLY A 34 2.14 -10.41 -7.06
N LEU A 35 1.72 -9.22 -7.41
CA LEU A 35 0.31 -8.89 -7.61
C LEU A 35 -0.11 -9.21 -9.05
N LYS A 36 -1.38 -9.56 -9.21
CA LYS A 36 -2.09 -9.44 -10.48
C LYS A 36 -2.60 -7.98 -10.60
N THR A 37 -2.80 -7.52 -11.82
CA THR A 37 -3.40 -6.19 -12.06
C THR A 37 -4.69 -6.04 -11.26
N THR A 38 -4.77 -4.99 -10.45
CA THR A 38 -5.96 -4.63 -9.67
C THR A 38 -7.12 -4.32 -10.61
N LYS A 39 -8.29 -4.86 -10.31
CA LYS A 39 -9.52 -4.56 -11.04
C LYS A 39 -10.31 -3.51 -10.29
N TYR A 40 -10.82 -2.53 -11.02
CA TYR A 40 -11.74 -1.51 -10.51
C TYR A 40 -13.12 -1.75 -11.12
N VAL A 41 -14.15 -1.65 -10.29
CA VAL A 41 -15.55 -1.89 -10.64
C VAL A 41 -16.39 -0.74 -10.09
N ASP A 42 -17.45 -0.38 -10.79
CA ASP A 42 -18.42 0.66 -10.40
C ASP A 42 -17.75 2.00 -10.09
N TYR A 43 -17.00 2.53 -11.06
CA TYR A 43 -16.30 3.80 -10.90
C TYR A 43 -16.55 4.73 -12.10
N GLU A 44 -16.51 6.04 -11.83
CA GLU A 44 -16.51 7.09 -12.84
C GLU A 44 -15.12 7.75 -12.92
N PRO A 45 -14.52 7.87 -14.12
CA PRO A 45 -13.23 8.52 -14.28
C PRO A 45 -13.30 10.00 -13.87
N SER A 46 -12.47 10.40 -12.91
CA SER A 46 -12.34 11.79 -12.43
C SER A 46 -10.96 11.99 -11.81
N ASP A 47 -10.57 13.24 -11.57
CA ASP A 47 -9.32 13.54 -10.85
C ASP A 47 -9.35 13.01 -9.43
N HIS A 48 -10.51 13.09 -8.76
CA HIS A 48 -10.71 12.52 -7.43
C HIS A 48 -10.55 10.99 -7.43
N PHE A 49 -11.15 10.30 -8.41
CA PHE A 49 -10.93 8.85 -8.59
C PHE A 49 -9.46 8.51 -8.82
N ASN A 50 -8.75 9.29 -9.66
CA ASN A 50 -7.34 9.03 -9.95
C ASN A 50 -6.47 9.17 -8.69
N ALA A 51 -6.70 10.21 -7.87
CA ALA A 51 -6.01 10.39 -6.59
C ALA A 51 -6.31 9.23 -5.61
N THR A 52 -7.59 8.88 -5.43
CA THR A 52 -8.01 7.74 -4.59
C THR A 52 -7.35 6.44 -5.06
N ARG A 53 -7.30 6.20 -6.38
CA ARG A 53 -6.68 5.01 -6.96
C ARG A 53 -5.20 4.92 -6.61
N GLU A 54 -4.45 6.01 -6.71
CA GLU A 54 -3.02 6.03 -6.39
C GLU A 54 -2.76 5.66 -4.93
N GLU A 55 -3.55 6.17 -4.00
CA GLU A 55 -3.43 5.84 -2.57
C GLU A 55 -3.82 4.38 -2.29
N VAL A 56 -4.90 3.89 -2.89
CA VAL A 56 -5.33 2.49 -2.79
C VAL A 56 -4.26 1.55 -3.35
N GLU A 57 -3.72 1.84 -4.54
CA GLU A 57 -2.65 1.04 -5.13
C GLU A 57 -1.39 1.04 -4.27
N ALA A 58 -1.02 2.16 -3.66
CA ALA A 58 0.10 2.26 -2.73
C ALA A 58 -0.12 1.40 -1.48
N ALA A 59 -1.33 1.39 -0.90
CA ALA A 59 -1.68 0.57 0.26
C ALA A 59 -1.65 -0.93 -0.06
N LEU A 60 -2.06 -1.32 -1.27
CA LEU A 60 -2.06 -2.70 -1.74
C LEU A 60 -0.67 -3.19 -2.19
N ALA A 61 0.23 -2.27 -2.54
CA ALA A 61 1.54 -2.59 -3.09
C ALA A 61 2.38 -3.43 -2.12
N THR A 62 3.01 -4.47 -2.63
CA THR A 62 3.98 -5.30 -1.91
C THR A 62 5.03 -5.83 -2.87
N GLU A 63 6.28 -5.63 -2.52
CA GLU A 63 7.39 -6.08 -3.34
C GLU A 63 7.66 -7.58 -3.17
N PRO A 64 7.57 -8.39 -4.25
CA PRO A 64 8.02 -9.78 -4.22
C PRO A 64 9.54 -9.88 -4.24
N ASN A 65 10.07 -11.08 -3.99
CA ASN A 65 11.49 -11.34 -4.23
C ASN A 65 11.82 -11.14 -5.71
N GLY A 66 12.86 -10.34 -5.99
CA GLY A 66 13.27 -10.00 -7.36
C GLY A 66 12.42 -8.91 -8.02
N ALA A 67 11.70 -8.11 -7.25
CA ALA A 67 10.99 -6.94 -7.76
C ALA A 67 11.94 -6.02 -8.56
N PHE A 68 11.46 -5.50 -9.69
CA PHE A 68 12.20 -4.56 -10.51
C PHE A 68 11.78 -3.14 -10.14
N PHE A 69 12.70 -2.32 -9.66
CA PHE A 69 12.45 -0.96 -9.17
C PHE A 69 11.27 -0.84 -8.20
N GLY A 70 11.16 -1.79 -7.25
CA GLY A 70 10.07 -1.77 -6.27
C GLY A 70 8.70 -2.24 -6.77
N SER A 71 8.60 -2.68 -8.02
CA SER A 71 7.33 -3.09 -8.62
C SER A 71 6.71 -4.30 -7.93
N SER A 72 5.43 -4.20 -7.59
CA SER A 72 4.64 -5.32 -7.06
C SER A 72 4.29 -6.37 -8.12
N SER A 73 4.37 -6.02 -9.41
CA SER A 73 3.92 -6.88 -10.53
C SER A 73 5.06 -7.32 -11.43
N ILE A 74 6.08 -6.48 -11.63
CA ILE A 74 7.23 -6.75 -12.50
C ILE A 74 8.38 -7.32 -11.69
N ARG A 75 8.88 -8.49 -12.10
CA ARG A 75 9.92 -9.22 -11.40
C ARG A 75 11.01 -9.69 -12.35
N LEU A 76 12.25 -9.50 -11.94
CA LEU A 76 13.43 -10.09 -12.54
C LEU A 76 13.82 -11.40 -11.82
N LEU A 77 15.00 -11.89 -12.12
CA LEU A 77 15.55 -13.09 -11.47
C LEU A 77 15.75 -12.82 -9.97
N PRO A 78 15.18 -13.65 -9.09
CA PRO A 78 15.28 -13.48 -7.65
C PRO A 78 16.61 -14.02 -7.10
N TYR A 79 17.75 -13.55 -7.64
CA TYR A 79 19.08 -14.09 -7.31
C TYR A 79 19.41 -14.01 -5.81
N ARG A 80 18.94 -12.98 -5.10
CA ARG A 80 19.14 -12.86 -3.66
C ARG A 80 18.38 -13.92 -2.87
N LEU A 81 17.19 -14.31 -3.34
CA LEU A 81 16.45 -15.45 -2.77
C LEU A 81 17.16 -16.78 -3.06
N TRP A 82 17.72 -16.92 -4.26
CA TRP A 82 18.50 -18.12 -4.59
C TRP A 82 19.74 -18.28 -3.69
N ILE A 83 20.47 -17.18 -3.45
CA ILE A 83 21.59 -17.18 -2.50
C ILE A 83 21.10 -17.55 -1.10
N TYR A 84 19.99 -16.96 -0.65
CA TYR A 84 19.42 -17.28 0.65
C TYR A 84 19.09 -18.76 0.78
N ASN A 85 18.43 -19.34 -0.21
CA ASN A 85 18.04 -20.75 -0.23
C ASN A 85 19.22 -21.71 -0.36
N ALA A 86 20.26 -21.37 -1.12
CA ALA A 86 21.45 -22.19 -1.29
C ALA A 86 22.21 -22.43 0.04
N PHE A 87 22.09 -21.49 0.98
CA PHE A 87 22.74 -21.58 2.29
C PHE A 87 21.73 -21.74 3.43
N TYR A 88 20.47 -22.08 3.14
CA TYR A 88 19.41 -22.13 4.14
C TYR A 88 19.63 -23.19 5.20
N ASP A 89 19.98 -24.42 4.80
CA ASP A 89 20.15 -25.57 5.66
C ASP A 89 21.53 -25.61 6.36
N SER A 90 22.42 -24.66 6.05
CA SER A 90 23.77 -24.64 6.60
C SER A 90 23.89 -23.64 7.76
N ASP A 91 24.36 -24.16 8.91
CA ASP A 91 24.49 -23.37 10.15
C ASP A 91 25.90 -22.83 10.43
N THR A 92 26.82 -22.96 9.46
CA THR A 92 28.18 -22.43 9.58
C THR A 92 28.19 -20.91 9.68
N ARG A 93 29.24 -20.35 10.31
CA ARG A 93 29.42 -18.88 10.39
C ARG A 93 29.48 -18.23 9.02
N PHE A 94 30.13 -18.91 8.05
CA PHE A 94 30.24 -18.45 6.68
C PHE A 94 28.86 -18.41 6.00
N SER A 95 28.06 -19.46 6.11
CA SER A 95 26.72 -19.54 5.50
C SER A 95 25.79 -18.48 6.09
N LYS A 96 25.81 -18.27 7.40
CA LYS A 96 25.05 -17.22 8.07
C LYS A 96 25.45 -15.83 7.58
N TRP A 97 26.76 -15.59 7.42
CA TRP A 97 27.27 -14.34 6.88
C TRP A 97 26.82 -14.10 5.42
N VAL A 98 26.93 -15.11 4.55
CA VAL A 98 26.48 -15.03 3.14
C VAL A 98 25.00 -14.73 3.06
N ARG A 99 24.16 -15.46 3.81
CA ARG A 99 22.71 -15.22 3.84
C ARG A 99 22.37 -13.79 4.27
N LYS A 100 23.02 -13.30 5.32
CA LYS A 100 22.77 -11.94 5.85
C LYS A 100 23.24 -10.85 4.90
N THR A 101 24.36 -11.05 4.23
CA THR A 101 24.99 -10.00 3.39
C THR A 101 24.41 -9.97 1.97
N PHE A 102 24.22 -11.13 1.36
CA PHE A 102 23.87 -11.24 -0.07
C PHE A 102 22.46 -11.84 -0.29
N GLY A 103 21.95 -12.59 0.69
CA GLY A 103 20.64 -13.20 0.61
C GLY A 103 19.49 -12.20 0.90
N LYS A 104 18.28 -12.56 0.45
CA LYS A 104 17.01 -11.97 0.87
C LYS A 104 16.05 -13.10 1.17
N ALA A 105 15.50 -13.13 2.38
CA ALA A 105 14.53 -14.15 2.79
C ALA A 105 13.30 -14.15 1.86
N PRO A 106 12.57 -15.29 1.77
CA PRO A 106 11.34 -15.35 1.00
C PRO A 106 10.32 -14.36 1.54
N VAL A 107 9.65 -13.65 0.65
CA VAL A 107 8.46 -12.88 0.98
C VAL A 107 7.29 -13.85 1.02
N LEU A 108 6.80 -14.16 2.21
CA LEU A 108 5.76 -15.14 2.46
C LEU A 108 4.37 -14.50 2.39
N MET A 109 3.37 -15.28 2.02
CA MET A 109 1.97 -14.83 1.92
C MET A 109 1.43 -14.36 3.26
N SER A 110 1.80 -15.04 4.36
CA SER A 110 1.48 -14.62 5.74
C SER A 110 2.00 -13.23 6.06
N GLY A 111 3.22 -12.89 5.59
CA GLY A 111 3.82 -11.57 5.77
C GLY A 111 3.21 -10.49 4.87
N VAL A 112 2.72 -10.85 3.69
CA VAL A 112 1.98 -9.93 2.80
C VAL A 112 0.65 -9.52 3.42
N ASN A 113 -0.03 -10.47 4.09
CA ASN A 113 -1.32 -10.29 4.73
C ASN A 113 -2.35 -9.58 3.82
N PRO A 114 -2.81 -10.23 2.73
CA PRO A 114 -3.71 -9.60 1.77
C PRO A 114 -5.01 -9.09 2.39
N ARG A 115 -5.51 -9.80 3.41
CA ARG A 115 -6.72 -9.42 4.14
C ARG A 115 -6.57 -8.05 4.81
N LEU A 116 -5.48 -7.84 5.55
CA LEU A 116 -5.24 -6.56 6.24
C LEU A 116 -5.08 -5.42 5.22
N ARG A 117 -4.37 -5.66 4.12
CA ARG A 117 -4.20 -4.67 3.05
C ARG A 117 -5.54 -4.29 2.41
N ALA A 118 -6.38 -5.29 2.12
CA ALA A 118 -7.72 -5.05 1.60
C ALA A 118 -8.59 -4.24 2.58
N GLN A 119 -8.49 -4.51 3.89
CA GLN A 119 -9.19 -3.72 4.91
C GLN A 119 -8.69 -2.27 4.95
N VAL A 120 -7.38 -2.04 4.96
CA VAL A 120 -6.80 -0.68 4.92
C VAL A 120 -7.25 0.06 3.67
N ALA A 121 -7.18 -0.60 2.50
CA ALA A 121 -7.63 0.00 1.26
C ALA A 121 -9.15 0.30 1.25
N THR A 122 -9.96 -0.51 1.93
CA THR A 122 -11.40 -0.24 2.11
C THR A 122 -11.63 1.01 2.97
N GLU A 123 -10.87 1.19 4.06
CA GLU A 123 -10.95 2.41 4.86
C GLU A 123 -10.49 3.66 4.08
N LEU A 124 -9.48 3.53 3.20
CA LEU A 124 -9.09 4.61 2.29
C LEU A 124 -10.24 4.99 1.34
N LEU A 125 -10.97 4.01 0.78
CA LEU A 125 -12.13 4.33 -0.04
C LEU A 125 -13.16 5.16 0.74
N ARG A 126 -13.44 4.80 1.99
CA ARG A 126 -14.38 5.53 2.85
C ARG A 126 -13.90 6.95 3.16
N SER A 127 -12.60 7.13 3.41
CA SER A 127 -12.03 8.46 3.65
C SER A 127 -12.10 9.39 2.44
N HIS A 128 -12.22 8.80 1.23
CA HIS A 128 -12.42 9.52 -0.03
C HIS A 128 -13.88 9.57 -0.50
N GLY A 129 -14.85 9.29 0.39
CA GLY A 129 -16.27 9.45 0.09
C GLY A 129 -16.95 8.25 -0.58
N TYR A 130 -16.26 7.14 -0.76
CA TYR A 130 -16.84 5.89 -1.25
C TYR A 130 -17.26 4.99 -0.08
N PHE A 131 -18.30 5.40 0.67
CA PHE A 131 -18.69 4.74 1.92
C PHE A 131 -19.18 3.30 1.75
N SER A 132 -19.78 2.98 0.61
CA SER A 132 -20.18 1.62 0.24
C SER A 132 -19.07 0.81 -0.43
N GLY A 133 -17.91 1.47 -0.68
CA GLY A 133 -16.76 0.86 -1.33
C GLY A 133 -16.15 -0.27 -0.48
N TYR A 134 -15.62 -1.27 -1.16
CA TYR A 134 -14.87 -2.36 -0.52
C TYR A 134 -13.80 -2.94 -1.44
N VAL A 135 -12.79 -3.53 -0.83
CA VAL A 135 -11.71 -4.22 -1.55
C VAL A 135 -11.74 -5.70 -1.23
N GLY A 136 -11.97 -6.51 -2.26
CA GLY A 136 -11.86 -7.96 -2.20
C GLY A 136 -10.44 -8.42 -2.58
N TYR A 137 -10.06 -9.62 -2.13
CA TYR A 137 -8.80 -10.22 -2.53
C TYR A 137 -8.94 -11.73 -2.77
N ASP A 138 -8.12 -12.25 -3.69
CA ASP A 138 -7.98 -13.67 -3.99
C ASP A 138 -6.51 -14.07 -3.95
N VAL A 139 -6.20 -15.19 -3.30
CA VAL A 139 -4.88 -15.80 -3.33
C VAL A 139 -4.86 -16.84 -4.45
N LEU A 140 -4.09 -16.57 -5.49
CA LEU A 140 -4.02 -17.39 -6.70
C LEU A 140 -2.80 -18.29 -6.66
N THR A 141 -2.97 -19.52 -6.15
CA THR A 141 -1.93 -20.54 -6.19
C THR A 141 -1.52 -20.83 -7.64
N GLN A 142 -0.24 -20.95 -7.86
CA GLN A 142 0.34 -21.23 -9.18
C GLN A 142 0.53 -22.72 -9.41
N ASN A 143 1.08 -23.11 -10.58
CA ASN A 143 1.42 -24.52 -10.88
C ASN A 143 2.30 -25.17 -9.80
N ASN A 144 3.19 -24.40 -9.18
CA ASN A 144 3.87 -24.82 -7.96
C ASN A 144 3.02 -24.40 -6.75
N PRO A 145 2.51 -25.34 -5.94
CA PRO A 145 1.61 -25.05 -4.82
C PRO A 145 2.25 -24.20 -3.72
N LYS A 146 3.58 -24.17 -3.64
CA LYS A 146 4.33 -23.27 -2.73
C LYS A 146 4.48 -21.84 -3.25
N LYS A 147 3.82 -21.47 -4.36
CA LYS A 147 3.87 -20.10 -4.95
C LYS A 147 2.48 -19.57 -5.19
N ALA A 148 2.26 -18.32 -4.81
CA ALA A 148 0.99 -17.66 -5.08
C ALA A 148 1.16 -16.19 -5.46
N LYS A 149 0.17 -15.67 -6.17
CA LYS A 149 -0.07 -14.24 -6.45
C LYS A 149 -1.28 -13.77 -5.67
N VAL A 150 -1.37 -12.47 -5.45
CA VAL A 150 -2.60 -11.85 -4.95
C VAL A 150 -3.27 -11.07 -6.07
N ALA A 151 -4.57 -11.21 -6.20
CA ALA A 151 -5.42 -10.38 -7.04
C ALA A 151 -6.33 -9.55 -6.12
N TYR A 152 -6.44 -8.25 -6.38
CA TYR A 152 -7.38 -7.38 -5.69
C TYR A 152 -8.47 -6.93 -6.65
N THR A 153 -9.69 -6.82 -6.12
CA THR A 153 -10.84 -6.24 -6.81
C THR A 153 -11.37 -5.11 -5.94
N VAL A 154 -11.30 -3.90 -6.46
CA VAL A 154 -11.78 -2.68 -5.81
C VAL A 154 -13.14 -2.33 -6.39
N ASN A 155 -14.17 -2.40 -5.57
CA ASN A 155 -15.50 -1.90 -5.89
C ASN A 155 -15.65 -0.55 -5.18
N LEU A 156 -15.86 0.53 -5.94
CA LEU A 156 -15.95 1.88 -5.37
C LEU A 156 -17.37 2.16 -4.87
N GLY A 157 -18.37 1.74 -5.61
CA GLY A 157 -19.75 2.14 -5.34
C GLY A 157 -19.97 3.64 -5.63
N GLU A 158 -20.97 4.23 -4.99
CA GLU A 158 -21.35 5.62 -5.19
C GLU A 158 -20.42 6.58 -4.44
N LEU A 159 -19.99 7.66 -5.14
CA LEU A 159 -19.23 8.75 -4.53
C LEU A 159 -20.18 9.72 -3.83
N HIS A 160 -19.94 9.94 -2.54
CA HIS A 160 -20.67 10.93 -1.76
C HIS A 160 -20.01 12.31 -1.87
N THR A 161 -20.84 13.34 -1.95
CA THR A 161 -20.43 14.75 -2.05
C THR A 161 -20.93 15.54 -0.84
N ILE A 162 -20.27 16.65 -0.57
CA ILE A 162 -20.68 17.60 0.47
C ILE A 162 -21.89 18.38 -0.03
N ASP A 163 -23.03 18.23 0.62
CA ASP A 163 -24.22 19.03 0.31
C ASP A 163 -24.06 20.46 0.81
N THR A 164 -23.81 20.61 2.12
CA THR A 164 -23.66 21.91 2.77
C THR A 164 -22.54 21.88 3.80
N LEU A 165 -21.72 22.95 3.82
CA LEU A 165 -20.73 23.17 4.87
C LEU A 165 -21.09 24.42 5.66
N ASP A 166 -21.38 24.26 6.95
CA ASP A 166 -21.58 25.38 7.88
C ASP A 166 -20.62 25.31 9.05
N TYR A 167 -20.16 26.50 9.46
CA TYR A 167 -19.32 26.67 10.64
C TYR A 167 -20.21 27.11 11.80
N VAL A 168 -20.33 26.24 12.81
CA VAL A 168 -21.26 26.48 13.93
C VAL A 168 -20.52 26.44 15.27
N ASN A 169 -21.15 27.01 16.28
CA ASN A 169 -20.65 27.00 17.67
C ASN A 169 -19.34 27.77 17.92
N PHE A 170 -18.98 28.68 17.02
CA PHE A 170 -17.86 29.61 17.27
C PHE A 170 -18.33 30.86 18.03
N PRO A 171 -17.47 31.50 18.86
CA PRO A 171 -17.74 32.80 19.40
C PRO A 171 -18.01 33.83 18.28
N LYS A 172 -18.87 34.80 18.50
CA LYS A 172 -19.32 35.78 17.46
C LYS A 172 -18.18 36.42 16.68
N THR A 173 -17.08 36.77 17.35
CA THR A 173 -15.91 37.40 16.71
C THR A 173 -15.14 36.41 15.86
N ALA A 174 -14.99 35.17 16.31
CA ALA A 174 -14.34 34.11 15.53
C ALA A 174 -15.21 33.73 14.32
N GLN A 175 -16.52 33.63 14.52
CA GLN A 175 -17.49 33.36 13.44
C GLN A 175 -17.38 34.40 12.33
N ALA A 176 -17.36 35.70 12.69
CA ALA A 176 -17.23 36.77 11.70
C ALA A 176 -15.93 36.71 10.89
N LEU A 177 -14.82 36.28 11.52
CA LEU A 177 -13.55 36.05 10.82
C LEU A 177 -13.66 34.89 9.82
N ILE A 178 -14.25 33.79 10.24
CA ILE A 178 -14.44 32.60 9.37
C ILE A 178 -15.34 32.96 8.19
N ASP A 179 -16.46 33.66 8.45
CA ASP A 179 -17.41 34.06 7.42
C ASP A 179 -16.79 35.03 6.41
N SER A 180 -15.90 35.94 6.86
CA SER A 180 -15.20 36.88 5.96
C SER A 180 -14.24 36.20 4.98
N THR A 181 -13.78 34.97 5.28
CA THR A 181 -12.87 34.17 4.46
C THR A 181 -13.54 32.93 3.86
N ARG A 182 -14.88 32.87 3.86
CA ARG A 182 -15.64 31.72 3.36
C ARG A 182 -15.34 31.39 1.89
N THR A 183 -14.99 32.37 1.08
CA THR A 183 -14.58 32.17 -0.32
C THR A 183 -13.24 31.43 -0.47
N GLU A 184 -12.42 31.43 0.59
CA GLU A 184 -11.14 30.72 0.64
C GLU A 184 -11.28 29.29 1.17
N ALA A 185 -12.50 28.87 1.55
CA ALA A 185 -12.75 27.52 2.07
C ALA A 185 -12.32 26.46 1.06
N LEU A 186 -11.60 25.46 1.55
CA LEU A 186 -11.12 24.33 0.75
C LEU A 186 -12.23 23.34 0.45
N VAL A 187 -13.19 23.22 1.37
CA VAL A 187 -14.39 22.41 1.21
C VAL A 187 -15.51 23.26 0.63
N ARG A 188 -16.17 22.76 -0.41
CA ARG A 188 -17.26 23.48 -1.08
C ARG A 188 -18.47 22.56 -1.26
N ASN A 189 -19.64 23.15 -1.31
CA ASN A 189 -20.87 22.40 -1.64
C ASN A 189 -20.74 21.74 -3.01
N GLY A 190 -21.12 20.48 -3.11
CA GLY A 190 -21.00 19.66 -4.33
C GLY A 190 -19.60 19.06 -4.55
N SER A 191 -18.59 19.41 -3.74
CA SER A 191 -17.28 18.75 -3.83
C SER A 191 -17.35 17.32 -3.27
N PRO A 192 -16.50 16.39 -3.77
CA PRO A 192 -16.37 15.07 -3.18
C PRO A 192 -16.09 15.13 -1.68
N PHE A 193 -16.69 14.23 -0.93
CA PHE A 193 -16.29 14.03 0.46
C PHE A 193 -14.86 13.49 0.51
N ASP A 194 -14.00 14.16 1.27
CA ASP A 194 -12.61 13.77 1.42
C ASP A 194 -12.09 14.24 2.78
N VAL A 195 -11.65 13.27 3.61
CA VAL A 195 -11.19 13.54 4.98
C VAL A 195 -9.95 14.43 4.97
N SER A 196 -9.05 14.26 3.99
CA SER A 196 -7.83 15.07 3.92
C SER A 196 -8.15 16.55 3.62
N THR A 197 -9.13 16.80 2.75
CA THR A 197 -9.63 18.16 2.44
C THR A 197 -10.33 18.78 3.65
N LEU A 198 -11.11 18.00 4.39
CA LEU A 198 -11.75 18.43 5.63
C LEU A 198 -10.69 18.81 6.68
N ASP A 199 -9.67 18.00 6.88
CA ASP A 199 -8.58 18.29 7.85
C ASP A 199 -7.72 19.49 7.41
N ALA A 200 -7.52 19.68 6.11
CA ALA A 200 -6.88 20.88 5.58
C ALA A 200 -7.70 22.12 5.87
N GLU A 201 -9.04 22.06 5.76
CA GLU A 201 -9.94 23.16 6.11
C GLU A 201 -9.89 23.50 7.60
N ARG A 202 -9.89 22.50 8.49
CA ARG A 202 -9.68 22.70 9.94
C ARG A 202 -8.37 23.43 10.22
N THR A 203 -7.32 23.05 9.50
CA THR A 203 -6.00 23.68 9.60
C THR A 203 -6.02 25.11 9.09
N ARG A 204 -6.71 25.41 7.99
CA ARG A 204 -6.92 26.76 7.47
C ARG A 204 -7.61 27.64 8.49
N VAL A 205 -8.74 27.16 9.05
CA VAL A 205 -9.50 27.89 10.09
C VAL A 205 -8.65 28.13 11.34
N SER A 206 -7.90 27.12 11.79
CA SER A 206 -6.98 27.25 12.92
C SER A 206 -5.93 28.33 12.67
N THR A 207 -5.35 28.36 11.49
CA THR A 207 -4.35 29.36 11.09
C THR A 207 -4.96 30.77 11.05
N LEU A 208 -6.16 30.92 10.47
CA LEU A 208 -6.90 32.17 10.45
C LEU A 208 -7.14 32.71 11.86
N LEU A 209 -7.66 31.89 12.75
CA LEU A 209 -7.97 32.26 14.13
C LEU A 209 -6.70 32.63 14.92
N ARG A 210 -5.63 31.85 14.80
CA ARG A 210 -4.36 32.15 15.48
C ARG A 210 -3.73 33.44 15.02
N ASN A 211 -3.81 33.78 13.75
CA ASN A 211 -3.33 35.06 13.20
C ASN A 211 -4.16 36.26 13.65
N ASN A 212 -5.37 36.03 14.16
CA ASN A 212 -6.28 37.05 14.63
C ASN A 212 -6.49 37.05 16.18
N GLY A 213 -5.49 36.58 16.92
CA GLY A 213 -5.43 36.68 18.37
C GLY A 213 -5.88 35.46 19.17
N TYR A 214 -6.38 34.42 18.52
CA TYR A 214 -6.73 33.13 19.17
C TYR A 214 -5.51 32.21 19.23
N PHE A 215 -4.42 32.63 19.83
CA PHE A 215 -3.10 31.98 19.78
C PHE A 215 -3.07 30.49 20.19
N TYR A 216 -3.97 30.08 21.08
CA TYR A 216 -4.05 28.72 21.59
C TYR A 216 -5.04 27.83 20.83
N TYR A 217 -5.71 28.37 19.81
CA TYR A 217 -6.64 27.57 19.01
C TYR A 217 -5.90 26.48 18.22
N GLN A 218 -6.44 25.26 18.25
CA GLN A 218 -5.87 24.09 17.55
C GLN A 218 -6.92 23.49 16.61
N PRO A 219 -6.51 22.84 15.50
CA PRO A 219 -7.45 22.21 14.56
C PRO A 219 -8.41 21.22 15.24
N ASP A 220 -7.93 20.51 16.26
CA ASP A 220 -8.71 19.48 16.98
C ASP A 220 -9.83 20.05 17.86
N TYR A 221 -9.92 21.38 18.02
CA TYR A 221 -11.05 22.02 18.72
C TYR A 221 -12.30 22.09 17.84
N ALA A 222 -12.17 21.92 16.53
CA ALA A 222 -13.28 21.75 15.61
C ALA A 222 -13.46 20.29 15.22
N THR A 223 -14.69 19.80 15.24
CA THR A 223 -15.07 18.49 14.77
C THR A 223 -16.13 18.61 13.69
N TYR A 224 -16.25 17.60 12.84
CA TYR A 224 -17.32 17.52 11.87
C TYR A 224 -18.54 16.81 12.48
N LEU A 225 -19.71 17.33 12.17
CA LEU A 225 -21.00 16.68 12.42
C LEU A 225 -21.60 16.40 11.04
N ALA A 226 -21.83 15.15 10.72
CA ALA A 226 -22.45 14.67 9.48
C ALA A 226 -23.79 14.00 9.78
#